data_07f8198d5c8a2b7d114322bb0ffaa725
#
_entry.id   07f8198d5c8a2b7d114322bb0ffaa725
#
_cell.length_a   1.000
_cell.length_b   1.000
_cell.length_c   1.000
_cell.angle_alpha   90.00
_cell.angle_beta   90.00
_cell.angle_gamma   90.00
#
_symmetry.space_group_name_H-M   'P 1'
#
loop_
_entity.id
_entity.type
_entity.pdbx_description
1 polymer ?
#
loop_
_entity_poly.entity_id
_entity_poly.type
_entity_poly.pdbx_seq_one_letter_code
_entity_poly.pdbx_strand_id
1 'polypeptide(L)'
;MTGVAAANSLFIDMVKNFNLIFIVLFGLLSCSKEASPNVEVGEDAIFVDQGTSLYADNNPLNDVLFQAFWWDSFNDPKIGSYPSFYAFLEDQIVSLSNAHIDGIWMPPSSEGEGMGYHPRKLFDFNSLHGNKNELVSLLALMKSRKMHGMADLVINHRVGTDTWNDFTEPAWSCDAICMDDEGFTNPNAFGLVPCGDFDEGEGWGGARDLNHKSEEVQLGIKAYLAQLKALGFDSWRYDFVKGFPAKYVGEYNASTPYYLSVGEYWDGNANALRSWIDKTSETLSENDTPKAAAFDFSIKYKLAEAVVQKKYSVLQANPSLAAIAGYGEKSITFLDNHDTGCINRNDCDNVFSKNTSELIQGYAYLLTHPGIPMVWGYHYFFSDSFGSLQKEINALIAIRKAFGVNANSKVVVVEAKDGASGYYVAQIDQNLLVKIGSGAYVPDSQWKETRKA
;
A
#
# COMPACT_ATOMS: atom_id res chain seq x y z
N MET A 1 28.12 16.84 32.42
CA MET A 1 28.14 15.38 32.33
C MET A 1 27.24 14.78 33.41
N THR A 2 25.94 14.87 33.28
CA THR A 2 24.97 14.20 34.17
C THR A 2 23.57 14.28 33.54
N GLY A 3 23.33 13.63 32.44
CA GLY A 3 22.01 13.63 31.77
C GLY A 3 21.70 12.38 30.94
N VAL A 4 22.64 11.48 30.77
CA VAL A 4 22.51 10.33 29.86
C VAL A 4 22.12 9.03 30.60
N ALA A 5 22.21 9.00 31.93
CA ALA A 5 22.02 7.77 32.71
C ALA A 5 20.53 7.48 33.10
N ALA A 6 19.63 8.45 32.98
CA ALA A 6 18.24 8.26 33.41
C ALA A 6 17.30 7.69 32.34
N ALA A 7 17.66 7.82 31.07
CA ALA A 7 16.82 7.31 29.97
C ALA A 7 16.90 5.78 29.75
N ASN A 8 17.96 5.15 30.30
CA ASN A 8 18.24 3.72 30.07
C ASN A 8 17.52 2.77 31.03
N SER A 9 16.85 3.23 32.08
CA SER A 9 16.28 2.30 33.07
C SER A 9 14.79 1.96 32.87
N LEU A 10 14.03 2.78 32.12
CA LEU A 10 12.60 2.52 31.89
C LEU A 10 12.30 1.58 30.71
N PHE A 11 13.31 1.35 29.86
CA PHE A 11 13.13 0.55 28.62
C PHE A 11 13.35 -0.96 28.82
N ILE A 12 13.93 -1.38 29.95
CA ILE A 12 14.34 -2.78 30.16
C ILE A 12 13.19 -3.70 30.58
N ASP A 13 12.13 -3.20 31.17
CA ASP A 13 11.06 -4.05 31.73
C ASP A 13 9.94 -4.46 30.73
N MET A 14 9.87 -3.83 29.56
CA MET A 14 8.83 -4.17 28.57
C MET A 14 9.19 -5.28 27.58
N VAL A 15 10.43 -5.79 27.61
CA VAL A 15 10.98 -6.66 26.53
C VAL A 15 11.04 -8.13 26.89
N LYS A 16 10.43 -8.60 27.98
CA LYS A 16 10.60 -10.01 28.43
C LYS A 16 9.96 -11.08 27.56
N ASN A 17 9.18 -10.74 26.53
CA ASN A 17 8.44 -11.75 25.74
C ASN A 17 8.60 -11.71 24.21
N PHE A 18 9.40 -10.82 23.62
CA PHE A 18 9.55 -10.75 22.17
C PHE A 18 11.01 -10.82 21.74
N ASN A 19 11.38 -11.93 21.14
CA ASN A 19 12.64 -12.01 20.42
C ASN A 19 12.51 -11.23 19.11
N LEU A 20 13.34 -10.13 18.81
CA LEU A 20 13.56 -10.18 17.40
C LEU A 20 13.97 -9.07 16.49
N ILE A 21 13.97 -7.84 16.80
CA ILE A 21 14.50 -6.85 15.86
C ILE A 21 15.57 -6.03 16.56
N PHE A 22 16.81 -6.10 16.04
CA PHE A 22 17.85 -5.14 16.43
C PHE A 22 17.97 -4.10 15.33
N ILE A 23 17.84 -2.86 15.69
CA ILE A 23 18.17 -1.71 14.85
C ILE A 23 19.30 -0.98 15.54
N VAL A 24 20.44 -0.87 14.90
CA VAL A 24 21.65 -0.32 15.49
C VAL A 24 22.15 0.85 14.66
N LEU A 25 22.41 1.97 15.29
CA LEU A 25 22.83 3.22 14.65
C LEU A 25 24.35 3.34 14.56
N PHE A 26 24.86 3.76 13.41
CA PHE A 26 26.25 4.16 13.21
C PHE A 26 26.45 5.62 13.61
N GLY A 27 27.29 5.85 14.60
CA GLY A 27 27.70 7.21 14.98
C GLY A 27 28.86 7.68 14.10
N LEU A 28 28.59 8.50 13.09
CA LEU A 28 29.65 9.17 12.35
C LEU A 28 30.28 10.26 13.19
N LEU A 29 31.53 10.09 13.55
CA LEU A 29 32.41 11.18 13.93
C LEU A 29 32.92 11.87 12.65
N SER A 30 32.04 12.67 12.02
CA SER A 30 32.49 13.65 11.05
C SER A 30 32.30 15.04 11.65
N CYS A 31 33.36 15.78 11.64
CA CYS A 31 33.45 17.13 12.20
C CYS A 31 32.75 18.12 11.23
N SER A 32 31.45 18.26 11.38
CA SER A 32 30.69 19.44 10.92
C SER A 32 29.47 19.58 11.82
N LYS A 33 29.38 20.79 12.45
CA LYS A 33 28.30 21.12 13.36
C LYS A 33 26.97 21.27 12.64
N GLU A 34 26.19 20.22 12.65
CA GLU A 34 24.74 20.34 12.55
C GLU A 34 24.11 19.46 13.64
N ALA A 35 23.20 20.04 14.40
CA ALA A 35 22.58 19.39 15.54
C ALA A 35 21.72 18.20 15.08
N SER A 36 22.04 17.01 15.56
CA SER A 36 21.15 15.84 15.41
C SER A 36 19.85 16.11 16.15
N PRO A 37 18.69 15.82 15.57
CA PRO A 37 17.42 15.95 16.28
C PRO A 37 17.39 14.95 17.45
N ASN A 38 17.18 15.46 18.66
CA ASN A 38 16.88 14.63 19.83
C ASN A 38 15.45 14.11 19.67
N VAL A 39 15.29 12.85 19.40
CA VAL A 39 13.99 12.17 19.43
C VAL A 39 13.76 11.65 20.85
N GLU A 40 13.02 12.39 21.67
CA GLU A 40 12.48 11.89 22.93
C GLU A 40 11.20 11.11 22.64
N VAL A 41 11.22 9.80 22.86
CA VAL A 41 10.04 8.93 22.77
C VAL A 41 9.47 8.74 24.18
N GLY A 42 8.50 9.57 24.55
CA GLY A 42 7.71 9.40 25.77
C GLY A 42 6.61 8.34 25.60
N GLU A 43 6.00 7.87 26.70
CA GLU A 43 4.90 6.90 26.69
C GLU A 43 3.64 7.38 25.93
N ASP A 44 3.50 8.69 25.75
CA ASP A 44 2.59 9.35 24.81
C ASP A 44 3.47 10.09 23.80
N ALA A 45 3.85 9.42 22.71
CA ALA A 45 4.61 10.05 21.64
C ALA A 45 3.73 11.08 20.92
N ILE A 46 3.53 12.23 21.55
CA ILE A 46 3.06 13.44 20.92
C ILE A 46 4.27 13.96 20.14
N PHE A 47 4.29 13.70 18.85
CA PHE A 47 5.23 14.36 17.94
C PHE A 47 4.83 15.82 17.86
N VAL A 48 5.53 16.68 18.62
CA VAL A 48 5.35 18.12 18.49
C VAL A 48 5.91 18.52 17.12
N ASP A 49 5.04 19.02 16.28
CA ASP A 49 5.42 19.65 15.00
C ASP A 49 6.46 20.74 15.28
N GLN A 50 7.70 20.49 14.94
CA GLN A 50 8.81 21.44 15.07
C GLN A 50 8.85 22.44 13.91
N GLY A 51 7.73 22.61 13.19
CA GLY A 51 7.55 23.72 12.23
C GLY A 51 8.45 23.72 10.99
N THR A 52 9.31 22.72 10.81
CA THR A 52 10.05 22.51 9.57
C THR A 52 9.29 21.49 8.76
N SER A 53 8.61 21.97 7.72
CA SER A 53 7.90 21.17 6.75
C SER A 53 8.83 20.12 6.12
N LEU A 54 8.91 18.92 6.71
CA LEU A 54 9.51 17.74 6.08
C LEU A 54 8.70 17.27 4.84
N TYR A 55 7.54 17.87 4.62
CA TYR A 55 6.53 17.50 3.63
C TYR A 55 6.43 18.48 2.46
N ALA A 56 7.49 19.24 2.17
CA ALA A 56 7.49 20.19 1.06
C ALA A 56 7.80 19.56 -0.32
N ASP A 57 8.16 18.30 -0.36
CA ASP A 57 8.47 17.61 -1.61
C ASP A 57 7.24 16.84 -2.10
N ASN A 58 6.70 17.24 -3.25
CA ASN A 58 5.74 16.46 -4.05
C ASN A 58 6.44 15.20 -4.64
N ASN A 59 7.15 14.45 -3.80
CA ASN A 59 7.93 13.31 -4.22
C ASN A 59 7.60 12.09 -3.35
N PRO A 60 6.98 11.04 -3.91
CA PRO A 60 6.57 9.85 -3.15
C PRO A 60 7.74 9.01 -2.61
N LEU A 61 9.00 9.36 -2.90
CA LEU A 61 10.17 8.59 -2.46
C LEU A 61 10.24 8.35 -0.95
N ASN A 62 9.77 9.31 -0.16
CA ASN A 62 9.84 9.26 1.30
C ASN A 62 8.52 8.81 1.94
N ASP A 63 7.49 8.53 1.14
CA ASP A 63 6.17 8.26 1.64
C ASP A 63 6.06 6.93 2.36
N VAL A 64 5.12 6.91 3.29
CA VAL A 64 4.54 5.72 3.89
C VAL A 64 3.05 5.74 3.59
N LEU A 65 2.58 4.73 2.88
CA LEU A 65 1.20 4.59 2.49
C LEU A 65 0.43 3.73 3.49
N PHE A 66 -0.89 3.88 3.47
CA PHE A 66 -1.79 3.17 4.35
C PHE A 66 -3.02 2.69 3.59
N GLN A 67 -3.24 1.37 3.51
CA GLN A 67 -4.52 0.85 3.05
C GLN A 67 -5.51 0.88 4.22
N ALA A 68 -6.56 1.68 4.10
CA ALA A 68 -7.45 1.96 5.22
C ALA A 68 -8.44 0.82 5.55
N PHE A 69 -8.73 -0.05 4.62
CA PHE A 69 -9.86 -0.99 4.69
C PHE A 69 -9.44 -2.47 4.59
N TRP A 70 -10.40 -3.34 4.92
CA TRP A 70 -10.37 -4.80 4.81
C TRP A 70 -11.74 -5.30 4.36
N TRP A 71 -11.88 -6.58 4.00
CA TRP A 71 -13.19 -7.12 3.59
C TRP A 71 -14.24 -6.91 4.67
N ASP A 72 -15.40 -6.41 4.26
CA ASP A 72 -16.56 -6.04 5.11
C ASP A 72 -16.25 -4.97 6.17
N SER A 73 -15.20 -4.15 5.98
CA SER A 73 -14.84 -3.07 6.91
C SER A 73 -15.98 -2.10 7.17
N PHE A 74 -16.85 -1.86 6.19
CA PHE A 74 -18.02 -0.98 6.32
C PHE A 74 -19.06 -1.52 7.32
N ASN A 75 -19.03 -2.81 7.62
CA ASN A 75 -19.96 -3.50 8.51
C ASN A 75 -19.25 -4.24 9.66
N ASP A 76 -17.96 -3.95 9.90
CA ASP A 76 -17.19 -4.61 10.95
C ASP A 76 -17.67 -4.12 12.33
N PRO A 77 -18.07 -5.04 13.24
CA PRO A 77 -18.47 -4.68 14.61
C PRO A 77 -17.46 -3.84 15.38
N LYS A 78 -16.17 -3.93 15.02
CA LYS A 78 -15.09 -3.17 15.65
C LYS A 78 -15.17 -1.67 15.35
N ILE A 79 -15.88 -1.27 14.30
CA ILE A 79 -16.14 0.13 13.94
C ILE A 79 -17.60 0.55 14.16
N GLY A 80 -18.43 -0.34 14.71
CA GLY A 80 -19.88 -0.23 14.77
C GLY A 80 -20.46 0.95 15.58
N SER A 81 -19.63 1.78 16.23
CA SER A 81 -20.10 3.02 16.89
C SER A 81 -20.16 4.22 15.93
N TYR A 82 -19.58 4.11 14.75
CA TYR A 82 -19.54 5.16 13.73
C TYR A 82 -20.72 5.02 12.75
N PRO A 83 -21.26 6.14 12.22
CA PRO A 83 -22.38 6.11 11.28
C PRO A 83 -22.00 5.52 9.91
N SER A 84 -20.71 5.58 9.57
CA SER A 84 -20.15 5.04 8.32
C SER A 84 -18.67 4.72 8.48
N PHE A 85 -18.11 4.00 7.51
CA PHE A 85 -16.69 3.75 7.45
C PHE A 85 -15.88 5.04 7.20
N TYR A 86 -16.41 5.97 6.41
CA TYR A 86 -15.76 7.27 6.20
C TYR A 86 -15.70 8.09 7.48
N ALA A 87 -16.74 8.06 8.31
CA ALA A 87 -16.74 8.73 9.61
C ALA A 87 -15.74 8.10 10.61
N PHE A 88 -15.58 6.77 10.58
CA PHE A 88 -14.52 6.09 11.33
C PHE A 88 -13.13 6.57 10.88
N LEU A 89 -12.86 6.60 9.58
CA LEU A 89 -11.56 7.03 9.06
C LEU A 89 -11.29 8.51 9.36
N GLU A 90 -12.30 9.37 9.25
CA GLU A 90 -12.16 10.81 9.54
C GLU A 90 -11.64 11.04 10.97
N ASP A 91 -12.13 10.26 11.94
CA ASP A 91 -11.67 10.29 13.33
C ASP A 91 -10.19 9.84 13.47
N GLN A 92 -9.70 8.95 12.60
CA GLN A 92 -8.32 8.45 12.64
C GLN A 92 -7.29 9.36 11.95
N ILE A 93 -7.70 10.29 11.09
CA ILE A 93 -6.80 11.07 10.23
C ILE A 93 -5.72 11.82 11.01
N VAL A 94 -6.09 12.43 12.14
CA VAL A 94 -5.12 13.18 12.96
C VAL A 94 -4.04 12.24 13.52
N SER A 95 -4.42 11.08 14.00
CA SER A 95 -3.49 10.07 14.52
C SER A 95 -2.58 9.52 13.43
N LEU A 96 -3.13 9.20 12.26
CA LEU A 96 -2.36 8.69 11.11
C LEU A 96 -1.38 9.74 10.58
N SER A 97 -1.79 11.01 10.48
CA SER A 97 -0.91 12.11 10.09
C SER A 97 0.24 12.29 11.08
N ASN A 98 -0.05 12.25 12.39
CA ASN A 98 0.98 12.34 13.45
C ASN A 98 1.93 11.13 13.43
N ALA A 99 1.48 9.98 12.95
CA ALA A 99 2.31 8.80 12.73
C ALA A 99 3.12 8.84 11.43
N HIS A 100 3.10 9.97 10.70
CA HIS A 100 3.78 10.15 9.42
C HIS A 100 3.31 9.20 8.31
N ILE A 101 2.02 8.91 8.27
CA ILE A 101 1.35 8.33 7.12
C ILE A 101 1.11 9.46 6.11
N ASP A 102 1.60 9.31 4.89
CA ASP A 102 1.61 10.34 3.87
C ASP A 102 0.45 10.19 2.87
N GLY A 103 -0.05 8.97 2.65
CA GLY A 103 -1.16 8.72 1.73
C GLY A 103 -2.03 7.55 2.17
N ILE A 104 -3.33 7.63 1.88
CA ILE A 104 -4.32 6.61 2.24
C ILE A 104 -4.99 6.06 0.99
N TRP A 105 -4.87 4.76 0.78
CA TRP A 105 -5.67 4.02 -0.19
C TRP A 105 -7.04 3.73 0.43
N MET A 106 -8.05 4.35 -0.18
CA MET A 106 -9.46 4.25 0.19
C MET A 106 -10.12 3.08 -0.55
N PRO A 107 -11.19 2.48 0.00
CA PRO A 107 -11.97 1.48 -0.75
C PRO A 107 -12.64 2.10 -1.98
N PRO A 108 -13.10 1.29 -2.97
CA PRO A 108 -13.85 1.79 -4.10
C PRO A 108 -15.00 2.70 -3.66
N SER A 109 -15.03 3.93 -4.20
CA SER A 109 -15.94 4.98 -3.70
C SER A 109 -17.25 5.10 -4.48
N SER A 110 -17.36 4.38 -5.60
CA SER A 110 -18.57 4.37 -6.43
C SER A 110 -19.63 3.42 -5.87
N GLU A 111 -20.89 3.68 -6.23
CA GLU A 111 -22.01 2.80 -5.94
C GLU A 111 -21.82 1.44 -6.64
N GLY A 112 -21.93 0.36 -5.86
CA GLY A 112 -21.74 -1.00 -6.34
C GLY A 112 -21.90 -2.05 -5.26
N GLU A 113 -21.73 -3.31 -5.63
CA GLU A 113 -21.75 -4.47 -4.75
C GLU A 113 -20.34 -4.95 -4.40
N GLY A 114 -20.21 -5.95 -3.52
CA GLY A 114 -18.91 -6.54 -3.18
C GLY A 114 -17.90 -5.50 -2.69
N MET A 115 -18.29 -4.63 -1.76
CA MET A 115 -17.48 -3.50 -1.29
C MET A 115 -17.11 -2.46 -2.36
N GLY A 116 -17.85 -2.42 -3.49
CA GLY A 116 -17.59 -1.55 -4.63
C GLY A 116 -16.72 -2.21 -5.72
N TYR A 117 -16.26 -3.44 -5.52
CA TYR A 117 -15.52 -4.21 -6.55
C TYR A 117 -16.44 -4.77 -7.66
N HIS A 118 -17.75 -4.62 -7.53
CA HIS A 118 -18.75 -4.76 -8.60
C HIS A 118 -19.41 -3.40 -8.86
N PRO A 119 -18.72 -2.44 -9.50
CA PRO A 119 -19.24 -1.09 -9.68
C PRO A 119 -20.45 -1.09 -10.61
N ARG A 120 -21.54 -0.44 -10.16
CA ARG A 120 -22.76 -0.25 -10.96
C ARG A 120 -22.85 1.14 -11.54
N LYS A 121 -22.66 2.16 -10.70
CA LYS A 121 -22.78 3.57 -11.06
C LYS A 121 -21.48 4.29 -10.74
N LEU A 122 -20.62 4.44 -11.72
CA LEU A 122 -19.30 5.04 -11.53
C LEU A 122 -19.37 6.50 -11.03
N PHE A 123 -20.45 7.22 -11.32
CA PHE A 123 -20.62 8.63 -10.98
C PHE A 123 -21.48 8.87 -9.75
N ASP A 124 -22.02 7.84 -9.13
CA ASP A 124 -22.65 7.91 -7.81
C ASP A 124 -21.65 7.53 -6.72
N PHE A 125 -21.32 8.49 -5.87
CA PHE A 125 -20.38 8.34 -4.77
C PHE A 125 -21.05 8.11 -3.40
N ASN A 126 -22.28 7.64 -3.41
CA ASN A 126 -22.94 7.10 -2.23
C ASN A 126 -22.73 5.58 -2.22
N SER A 127 -21.74 5.14 -1.49
CA SER A 127 -21.30 3.74 -1.48
C SER A 127 -21.64 3.04 -0.16
N LEU A 128 -21.30 1.77 -0.05
CA LEU A 128 -21.39 1.02 1.21
C LEU A 128 -20.54 1.61 2.34
N HIS A 129 -19.52 2.40 1.98
CA HIS A 129 -18.57 2.98 2.94
C HIS A 129 -19.05 4.30 3.55
N GLY A 130 -20.05 4.91 2.99
CA GLY A 130 -20.62 6.19 3.42
C GLY A 130 -21.14 7.02 2.23
N ASN A 131 -21.69 8.19 2.53
CA ASN A 131 -22.22 9.07 1.50
C ASN A 131 -21.15 10.03 0.94
N LYS A 132 -21.46 10.65 -0.20
CA LYS A 132 -20.58 11.58 -0.88
C LYS A 132 -20.09 12.74 0.00
N ASN A 133 -20.93 13.28 0.88
CA ASN A 133 -20.54 14.41 1.72
C ASN A 133 -19.51 13.99 2.78
N GLU A 134 -19.66 12.79 3.36
CA GLU A 134 -18.68 12.21 4.29
C GLU A 134 -17.35 11.97 3.60
N LEU A 135 -17.37 11.44 2.38
CA LEU A 135 -16.16 11.26 1.56
C LEU A 135 -15.44 12.59 1.29
N VAL A 136 -16.18 13.64 0.89
CA VAL A 136 -15.62 14.99 0.64
C VAL A 136 -15.03 15.58 1.91
N SER A 137 -15.71 15.45 3.06
CA SER A 137 -15.21 15.90 4.36
C SER A 137 -13.90 15.24 4.73
N LEU A 138 -13.86 13.90 4.64
CA LEU A 138 -12.68 13.09 4.90
C LEU A 138 -11.48 13.51 4.00
N LEU A 139 -11.69 13.62 2.70
CA LEU A 139 -10.64 14.03 1.76
C LEU A 139 -10.16 15.48 2.02
N ALA A 140 -11.06 16.38 2.39
CA ALA A 140 -10.70 17.75 2.78
C ALA A 140 -9.84 17.76 4.06
N LEU A 141 -10.18 16.95 5.05
CA LEU A 141 -9.38 16.79 6.27
C LEU A 141 -8.00 16.20 5.95
N MET A 142 -7.92 15.13 5.16
CA MET A 142 -6.65 14.55 4.71
C MET A 142 -5.77 15.61 4.04
N LYS A 143 -6.33 16.36 3.08
CA LYS A 143 -5.63 17.44 2.40
C LYS A 143 -5.14 18.53 3.36
N SER A 144 -5.93 18.90 4.37
CA SER A 144 -5.53 19.88 5.39
C SER A 144 -4.32 19.40 6.22
N ARG A 145 -4.14 18.07 6.32
CA ARG A 145 -3.03 17.40 6.97
C ARG A 145 -1.89 17.05 6.01
N LYS A 146 -1.95 17.51 4.75
CA LYS A 146 -1.00 17.21 3.68
C LYS A 146 -0.88 15.72 3.36
N MET A 147 -1.94 14.96 3.57
CA MET A 147 -2.03 13.55 3.23
C MET A 147 -2.69 13.39 1.85
N HIS A 148 -2.23 12.42 1.09
CA HIS A 148 -2.77 12.08 -0.23
C HIS A 148 -3.92 11.09 -0.14
N GLY A 149 -4.97 11.28 -0.96
CA GLY A 149 -6.07 10.34 -1.11
C GLY A 149 -5.89 9.51 -2.36
N MET A 150 -5.78 8.18 -2.21
CA MET A 150 -5.70 7.25 -3.33
C MET A 150 -7.05 6.58 -3.53
N ALA A 151 -7.68 6.83 -4.68
CA ALA A 151 -8.91 6.16 -5.09
C ALA A 151 -8.63 4.76 -5.63
N ASP A 152 -9.48 3.81 -5.30
CA ASP A 152 -9.50 2.48 -5.91
C ASP A 152 -10.34 2.53 -7.19
N LEU A 153 -9.72 2.21 -8.32
CA LEU A 153 -10.30 2.27 -9.65
C LEU A 153 -10.58 0.87 -10.16
N VAL A 154 -11.83 0.43 -10.01
CA VAL A 154 -12.30 -0.83 -10.56
C VAL A 154 -12.83 -0.54 -11.97
N ILE A 155 -11.99 -0.72 -12.97
CA ILE A 155 -12.27 -0.36 -14.35
C ILE A 155 -12.04 -1.50 -15.35
N ASN A 156 -11.62 -2.66 -14.87
CA ASN A 156 -11.58 -3.87 -15.69
C ASN A 156 -12.98 -4.32 -16.08
N HIS A 157 -13.91 -4.23 -15.15
CA HIS A 157 -15.24 -4.79 -15.27
C HIS A 157 -16.30 -3.90 -14.62
N ARG A 158 -17.57 -4.17 -14.93
CA ARG A 158 -18.72 -3.45 -14.40
C ARG A 158 -19.95 -4.34 -14.38
N VAL A 159 -20.88 -4.10 -13.45
CA VAL A 159 -22.22 -4.73 -13.43
C VAL A 159 -23.28 -3.72 -13.79
N GLY A 160 -24.42 -4.18 -14.27
CA GLY A 160 -25.57 -3.34 -14.60
C GLY A 160 -26.34 -2.91 -13.35
N THR A 161 -27.30 -2.01 -13.53
CA THR A 161 -28.11 -1.43 -12.46
C THR A 161 -29.28 -2.31 -12.09
N ASP A 162 -30.12 -2.68 -13.06
CA ASP A 162 -31.31 -3.53 -12.90
C ASP A 162 -31.10 -4.92 -13.47
N THR A 163 -30.23 -5.04 -14.46
CA THR A 163 -29.83 -6.30 -15.08
C THR A 163 -28.30 -6.43 -15.03
N TRP A 164 -27.77 -7.53 -15.55
CA TRP A 164 -26.34 -7.82 -15.48
C TRP A 164 -25.44 -6.85 -16.28
N ASN A 165 -26.01 -6.13 -17.27
CA ASN A 165 -25.25 -5.32 -18.22
C ASN A 165 -25.97 -4.04 -18.69
N ASP A 166 -27.00 -3.57 -17.99
CA ASP A 166 -27.68 -2.32 -18.29
C ASP A 166 -26.96 -1.13 -17.61
N PHE A 167 -25.85 -0.73 -18.15
CA PHE A 167 -25.04 0.35 -17.58
C PHE A 167 -25.77 1.69 -17.62
N THR A 168 -25.79 2.41 -16.49
CA THR A 168 -26.50 3.70 -16.38
C THR A 168 -25.55 4.76 -15.89
N GLU A 169 -24.91 5.14 -15.20
CA GLU A 169 -24.10 6.26 -14.72
C GLU A 169 -22.58 5.98 -14.80
N PRO A 170 -21.98 6.10 -15.99
CA PRO A 170 -22.54 6.52 -17.28
C PRO A 170 -23.28 5.39 -17.98
N ALA A 171 -24.25 5.76 -18.84
CA ALA A 171 -24.87 4.80 -19.75
C ALA A 171 -23.90 4.48 -20.88
N TRP A 172 -23.68 3.20 -21.10
CA TRP A 172 -22.84 2.68 -22.17
C TRP A 172 -23.63 1.69 -23.05
N SER A 173 -23.24 1.60 -24.31
CA SER A 173 -23.80 0.68 -25.26
C SER A 173 -23.21 -0.74 -25.16
N CYS A 174 -23.62 -1.64 -26.03
CA CYS A 174 -23.04 -2.99 -26.10
C CYS A 174 -21.57 -3.00 -26.51
N ASP A 175 -21.07 -1.92 -27.15
CA ASP A 175 -19.66 -1.77 -27.54
C ASP A 175 -18.73 -1.65 -26.33
N ALA A 176 -19.29 -1.25 -25.18
CA ALA A 176 -18.54 -1.18 -23.92
C ALA A 176 -18.18 -2.55 -23.33
N ILE A 177 -18.75 -3.64 -23.80
CA ILE A 177 -18.60 -4.99 -23.27
C ILE A 177 -17.82 -5.86 -24.26
N CYS A 178 -16.77 -6.53 -23.81
CA CYS A 178 -15.97 -7.44 -24.63
C CYS A 178 -16.83 -8.56 -25.23
N MET A 179 -16.62 -8.89 -26.51
CA MET A 179 -17.45 -9.83 -27.27
C MET A 179 -17.37 -11.25 -26.70
N ASP A 180 -16.27 -11.64 -26.13
CA ASP A 180 -16.02 -12.94 -25.52
C ASP A 180 -16.28 -12.98 -24.00
N ASP A 181 -16.85 -11.91 -23.46
CA ASP A 181 -17.36 -11.90 -22.09
C ASP A 181 -18.34 -13.07 -21.85
N GLU A 182 -18.33 -13.64 -20.65
CA GLU A 182 -19.19 -14.79 -20.32
C GLU A 182 -20.69 -14.48 -20.43
N GLY A 183 -21.11 -13.21 -20.42
CA GLY A 183 -22.46 -12.79 -20.69
C GLY A 183 -22.90 -13.09 -22.11
N PHE A 184 -21.98 -13.05 -23.08
CA PHE A 184 -22.25 -13.46 -24.44
C PHE A 184 -22.49 -14.97 -24.54
N THR A 185 -21.76 -15.75 -23.77
CA THR A 185 -21.89 -17.21 -23.79
C THR A 185 -22.97 -17.74 -22.83
N ASN A 186 -23.50 -16.90 -21.94
CA ASN A 186 -24.54 -17.26 -20.98
C ASN A 186 -25.93 -16.87 -21.53
N PRO A 187 -26.76 -17.84 -21.98
CA PRO A 187 -28.08 -17.54 -22.52
C PRO A 187 -29.08 -16.94 -21.50
N ASN A 188 -28.74 -16.95 -20.22
CA ASN A 188 -29.52 -16.33 -19.14
C ASN A 188 -29.04 -14.92 -18.79
N ALA A 189 -28.03 -14.38 -19.47
CA ALA A 189 -27.64 -12.97 -19.32
C ALA A 189 -28.75 -12.11 -19.98
N PHE A 190 -29.45 -11.36 -19.14
CA PHE A 190 -30.49 -10.43 -19.57
C PHE A 190 -29.88 -9.06 -19.82
N GLY A 191 -30.31 -8.38 -20.90
CA GLY A 191 -29.87 -7.02 -21.23
C GLY A 191 -29.17 -6.96 -22.59
N LEU A 192 -28.17 -6.07 -22.71
CA LEU A 192 -27.44 -5.87 -23.96
C LEU A 192 -26.59 -7.11 -24.29
N VAL A 193 -26.65 -7.54 -25.56
CA VAL A 193 -25.68 -8.52 -26.06
C VAL A 193 -24.35 -7.81 -26.26
N PRO A 194 -23.22 -8.33 -25.72
CA PRO A 194 -21.89 -7.76 -25.97
C PRO A 194 -21.63 -7.63 -27.48
N CYS A 195 -21.05 -6.51 -27.90
CA CYS A 195 -20.72 -6.27 -29.29
C CYS A 195 -19.40 -5.52 -29.49
N GLY A 196 -18.61 -5.38 -28.41
CA GLY A 196 -17.29 -4.78 -28.45
C GLY A 196 -16.24 -5.67 -29.11
N ASP A 197 -15.00 -5.28 -29.02
CA ASP A 197 -13.85 -6.12 -29.42
C ASP A 197 -13.66 -7.31 -28.48
N PHE A 198 -12.83 -8.27 -28.88
CA PHE A 198 -12.38 -9.32 -27.98
C PHE A 198 -11.53 -8.75 -26.86
N ASP A 199 -11.63 -9.34 -25.68
CA ASP A 199 -10.77 -9.03 -24.55
C ASP A 199 -9.30 -9.22 -24.90
N GLU A 200 -8.44 -8.37 -24.34
CA GLU A 200 -6.98 -8.39 -24.53
C GLU A 200 -6.24 -8.75 -23.25
N GLY A 201 -6.95 -9.08 -22.17
CA GLY A 201 -6.39 -9.38 -20.84
C GLY A 201 -6.75 -10.76 -20.31
N GLU A 202 -6.63 -10.90 -19.00
CA GLU A 202 -7.10 -12.06 -18.26
C GLU A 202 -8.58 -11.83 -17.90
N GLY A 203 -9.49 -12.71 -18.35
CA GLY A 203 -10.91 -12.62 -18.05
C GLY A 203 -11.21 -12.83 -16.55
N TRP A 204 -12.25 -12.16 -16.07
CA TRP A 204 -12.77 -12.33 -14.71
C TRP A 204 -14.29 -12.48 -14.74
N GLY A 205 -14.78 -13.69 -14.48
CA GLY A 205 -16.19 -14.08 -14.70
C GLY A 205 -17.19 -13.52 -13.68
N GLY A 206 -16.84 -12.58 -12.84
CA GLY A 206 -17.71 -12.01 -11.80
C GLY A 206 -18.54 -10.80 -12.23
N ALA A 207 -18.22 -10.18 -13.37
CA ALA A 207 -18.90 -9.00 -13.92
C ALA A 207 -18.64 -8.89 -15.42
N ARG A 208 -19.17 -7.84 -16.10
CA ARG A 208 -18.94 -7.61 -17.54
C ARG A 208 -17.56 -7.03 -17.78
N ASP A 209 -16.72 -7.68 -18.57
CA ASP A 209 -15.42 -7.17 -18.99
C ASP A 209 -15.59 -5.95 -19.90
N LEU A 210 -14.88 -4.87 -19.56
CA LEU A 210 -15.01 -3.62 -20.31
C LEU A 210 -14.06 -3.60 -21.51
N ASN A 211 -14.62 -3.26 -22.66
CA ASN A 211 -13.86 -3.05 -23.89
C ASN A 211 -13.10 -1.72 -23.87
N HIS A 212 -11.84 -1.74 -23.42
CA HIS A 212 -11.00 -0.54 -23.37
C HIS A 212 -10.63 0.05 -24.75
N LYS A 213 -10.93 -0.64 -25.86
CA LYS A 213 -10.83 -0.08 -27.22
C LYS A 213 -11.99 0.85 -27.53
N SER A 214 -13.14 0.68 -26.88
CA SER A 214 -14.30 1.53 -27.07
C SER A 214 -14.04 2.96 -26.64
N GLU A 215 -14.37 3.92 -27.51
CA GLU A 215 -14.24 5.34 -27.22
C GLU A 215 -15.14 5.76 -26.04
N GLU A 216 -16.36 5.21 -25.95
CA GLU A 216 -17.27 5.52 -24.83
C GLU A 216 -16.72 5.07 -23.48
N VAL A 217 -16.05 3.91 -23.42
CA VAL A 217 -15.40 3.42 -22.20
C VAL A 217 -14.23 4.32 -21.83
N GLN A 218 -13.36 4.64 -22.78
CA GLN A 218 -12.21 5.52 -22.53
C GLN A 218 -12.63 6.92 -22.05
N LEU A 219 -13.63 7.52 -22.72
CA LEU A 219 -14.16 8.83 -22.33
C LEU A 219 -14.86 8.77 -20.96
N GLY A 220 -15.61 7.71 -20.70
CA GLY A 220 -16.27 7.50 -19.41
C GLY A 220 -15.30 7.34 -18.24
N ILE A 221 -14.23 6.56 -18.44
CA ILE A 221 -13.18 6.38 -17.42
C ILE A 221 -12.40 7.69 -17.18
N LYS A 222 -12.04 8.42 -18.24
CA LYS A 222 -11.40 9.74 -18.10
C LYS A 222 -12.29 10.74 -17.33
N ALA A 223 -13.60 10.73 -17.60
CA ALA A 223 -14.57 11.54 -16.86
C ALA A 223 -14.69 11.08 -15.38
N TYR A 224 -14.62 9.77 -15.12
CA TYR A 224 -14.59 9.22 -13.76
C TYR A 224 -13.39 9.71 -12.96
N LEU A 225 -12.19 9.63 -13.50
CA LEU A 225 -10.98 10.15 -12.86
C LEU A 225 -11.10 11.66 -12.58
N ALA A 226 -11.64 12.43 -13.53
CA ALA A 226 -11.86 13.87 -13.34
C ALA A 226 -12.84 14.17 -12.20
N GLN A 227 -13.90 13.38 -12.03
CA GLN A 227 -14.82 13.49 -10.90
C GLN A 227 -14.16 13.13 -9.57
N LEU A 228 -13.43 12.02 -9.50
CA LEU A 228 -12.67 11.65 -8.30
C LEU A 228 -11.67 12.74 -7.90
N LYS A 229 -10.97 13.31 -8.88
CA LYS A 229 -10.09 14.45 -8.63
C LYS A 229 -10.85 15.67 -8.07
N ALA A 230 -12.03 15.95 -8.58
CA ALA A 230 -12.88 17.04 -8.10
C ALA A 230 -13.40 16.81 -6.66
N LEU A 231 -13.56 15.55 -6.24
CA LEU A 231 -13.89 15.19 -4.85
C LEU A 231 -12.71 15.42 -3.89
N GLY A 232 -11.47 15.41 -4.39
CA GLY A 232 -10.27 15.62 -3.58
C GLY A 232 -9.24 14.50 -3.63
N PHE A 233 -9.48 13.43 -4.34
CA PHE A 233 -8.46 12.41 -4.61
C PHE A 233 -7.34 12.98 -5.49
N ASP A 234 -6.14 12.47 -5.31
CA ASP A 234 -4.97 12.86 -6.10
C ASP A 234 -4.05 11.69 -6.46
N SER A 235 -4.42 10.49 -6.10
CA SER A 235 -3.68 9.27 -6.39
C SER A 235 -4.64 8.15 -6.82
N TRP A 236 -4.12 7.17 -7.58
CA TRP A 236 -4.91 6.11 -8.20
C TRP A 236 -4.34 4.73 -7.88
N ARG A 237 -5.19 3.80 -7.45
CA ARG A 237 -4.91 2.36 -7.46
C ARG A 237 -5.81 1.72 -8.51
N TYR A 238 -5.20 1.13 -9.51
CA TYR A 238 -5.90 0.38 -10.57
C TYR A 238 -6.04 -1.08 -10.15
N ASP A 239 -7.29 -1.51 -10.04
CA ASP A 239 -7.68 -2.88 -9.73
C ASP A 239 -7.43 -3.81 -10.91
N PHE A 240 -7.06 -5.06 -10.64
CA PHE A 240 -6.96 -6.17 -11.58
C PHE A 240 -6.37 -5.79 -12.96
N VAL A 241 -5.22 -5.13 -12.97
CA VAL A 241 -4.59 -4.61 -14.21
C VAL A 241 -4.05 -5.69 -15.15
N LYS A 242 -4.21 -6.95 -14.86
CA LYS A 242 -4.00 -8.05 -15.80
C LYS A 242 -5.15 -8.21 -16.78
N GLY A 243 -6.33 -7.71 -16.45
CA GLY A 243 -7.53 -7.83 -17.25
C GLY A 243 -7.61 -6.86 -18.43
N PHE A 244 -6.66 -5.93 -18.58
CA PHE A 244 -6.62 -5.02 -19.74
C PHE A 244 -5.19 -4.56 -20.05
N PRO A 245 -4.91 -4.11 -21.30
CA PRO A 245 -3.56 -3.68 -21.66
C PRO A 245 -3.04 -2.50 -20.85
N ALA A 246 -1.81 -2.62 -20.38
CA ALA A 246 -1.14 -1.63 -19.52
C ALA A 246 -1.11 -0.20 -20.09
N LYS A 247 -1.09 -0.05 -21.43
CA LYS A 247 -1.11 1.25 -22.12
C LYS A 247 -2.29 2.14 -21.70
N TYR A 248 -3.46 1.53 -21.42
CA TYR A 248 -4.64 2.28 -20.99
C TYR A 248 -4.46 2.93 -19.63
N VAL A 249 -3.72 2.30 -18.70
CA VAL A 249 -3.35 2.95 -17.44
C VAL A 249 -2.57 4.24 -17.71
N GLY A 250 -1.63 4.20 -18.65
CA GLY A 250 -0.88 5.39 -19.07
C GLY A 250 -1.77 6.48 -19.66
N GLU A 251 -2.68 6.11 -20.56
CA GLU A 251 -3.61 7.04 -21.22
C GLU A 251 -4.58 7.68 -20.22
N TYR A 252 -5.08 6.92 -19.25
CA TYR A 252 -5.92 7.43 -18.16
C TYR A 252 -5.14 8.37 -17.24
N ASN A 253 -3.92 8.00 -16.87
CA ASN A 253 -3.03 8.85 -16.08
C ASN A 253 -2.70 10.16 -16.80
N ALA A 254 -2.52 10.14 -18.12
CA ALA A 254 -2.26 11.34 -18.91
C ALA A 254 -3.47 12.29 -18.96
N SER A 255 -4.69 11.77 -18.77
CA SER A 255 -5.91 12.57 -18.83
C SER A 255 -6.17 13.42 -17.58
N THR A 256 -5.64 13.02 -16.43
CA THR A 256 -5.94 13.66 -15.14
C THR A 256 -4.68 13.75 -14.28
N PRO A 257 -4.22 14.93 -13.89
CA PRO A 257 -3.03 15.07 -13.05
C PRO A 257 -3.14 14.31 -11.73
N TYR A 258 -2.11 13.55 -11.39
CA TYR A 258 -2.07 12.71 -10.20
C TYR A 258 -0.72 12.85 -9.46
N TYR A 259 -0.71 12.43 -8.19
CA TYR A 259 0.48 12.35 -7.36
C TYR A 259 1.16 10.98 -7.49
N LEU A 260 0.42 9.90 -7.25
CA LEU A 260 0.89 8.53 -7.36
C LEU A 260 -0.14 7.66 -8.08
N SER A 261 0.33 6.77 -8.94
CA SER A 261 -0.49 5.75 -9.60
C SER A 261 0.12 4.38 -9.38
N VAL A 262 -0.68 3.42 -8.94
CA VAL A 262 -0.24 2.04 -8.69
C VAL A 262 -1.21 1.04 -9.31
N GLY A 263 -0.68 0.00 -9.95
CA GLY A 263 -1.48 -1.09 -10.49
C GLY A 263 -1.34 -2.37 -9.68
N GLU A 264 -2.44 -3.09 -9.56
CA GLU A 264 -2.46 -4.43 -8.99
C GLU A 264 -2.12 -5.47 -10.06
N TYR A 265 -0.84 -5.56 -10.40
CA TYR A 265 -0.36 -6.63 -11.25
C TYR A 265 0.09 -7.81 -10.38
N TRP A 266 -0.81 -8.76 -10.15
CA TRP A 266 -0.58 -9.87 -9.21
C TRP A 266 0.41 -10.90 -9.77
N ASP A 267 1.69 -10.66 -9.53
CA ASP A 267 2.78 -11.53 -9.97
C ASP A 267 3.97 -11.48 -9.01
N GLY A 268 4.46 -12.65 -8.61
CA GLY A 268 5.63 -12.79 -7.72
C GLY A 268 6.99 -12.57 -8.40
N ASN A 269 7.01 -12.23 -9.67
CA ASN A 269 8.23 -12.00 -10.45
C ASN A 269 8.48 -10.50 -10.66
N ALA A 270 9.52 -9.96 -10.05
CA ALA A 270 9.88 -8.54 -10.16
C ALA A 270 10.10 -8.08 -11.62
N ASN A 271 10.58 -8.95 -12.51
CA ASN A 271 10.73 -8.61 -13.94
C ASN A 271 9.39 -8.55 -14.67
N ALA A 272 8.39 -9.34 -14.27
CA ALA A 272 7.03 -9.24 -14.81
C ALA A 272 6.39 -7.92 -14.37
N LEU A 273 6.51 -7.54 -13.09
CA LEU A 273 6.07 -6.24 -12.57
C LEU A 273 6.72 -5.09 -13.34
N ARG A 274 8.05 -5.14 -13.52
CA ARG A 274 8.78 -4.15 -14.30
C ARG A 274 8.26 -4.05 -15.73
N SER A 275 8.08 -5.19 -16.40
CA SER A 275 7.59 -5.24 -17.78
C SER A 275 6.21 -4.60 -17.92
N TRP A 276 5.31 -4.85 -16.96
CA TRP A 276 4.00 -4.21 -16.93
C TRP A 276 4.13 -2.68 -16.75
N ILE A 277 4.94 -2.22 -15.79
CA ILE A 277 5.20 -0.79 -15.54
C ILE A 277 5.72 -0.11 -16.82
N ASP A 278 6.67 -0.74 -17.52
CA ASP A 278 7.25 -0.18 -18.76
C ASP A 278 6.17 0.01 -19.83
N LYS A 279 5.25 -0.93 -19.96
CA LYS A 279 4.15 -0.88 -20.93
C LYS A 279 3.11 0.20 -20.62
N THR A 280 3.02 0.72 -19.40
CA THR A 280 2.08 1.81 -19.07
C THR A 280 2.39 3.13 -19.79
N SER A 281 3.59 3.29 -20.37
CA SER A 281 3.96 4.47 -21.15
C SER A 281 4.29 4.16 -22.61
N GLU A 282 3.96 2.96 -23.11
CA GLU A 282 4.35 2.50 -24.43
C GLU A 282 3.76 3.34 -25.58
N THR A 283 2.56 3.89 -25.40
CA THR A 283 1.86 4.71 -26.42
C THR A 283 2.05 6.21 -26.24
N LEU A 284 2.76 6.62 -25.19
CA LEU A 284 2.94 8.03 -24.84
C LEU A 284 4.33 8.51 -25.23
N SER A 285 4.47 9.82 -25.48
CA SER A 285 5.80 10.37 -25.73
C SER A 285 6.66 10.26 -24.48
N GLU A 286 7.98 10.05 -24.62
CA GLU A 286 8.92 9.88 -23.49
C GLU A 286 8.87 11.03 -22.45
N ASN A 287 8.28 12.17 -22.83
CA ASN A 287 8.19 13.36 -21.99
C ASN A 287 6.84 13.54 -21.27
N ASP A 288 5.80 12.74 -21.59
CA ASP A 288 4.43 13.12 -21.26
C ASP A 288 3.84 12.44 -20.02
N THR A 289 4.38 11.31 -19.58
CA THR A 289 3.77 10.62 -18.42
C THR A 289 4.76 9.80 -17.62
N PRO A 290 4.83 9.98 -16.31
CA PRO A 290 5.55 9.05 -15.45
C PRO A 290 4.89 7.67 -15.53
N LYS A 291 5.70 6.62 -15.57
CA LYS A 291 5.25 5.24 -15.51
C LYS A 291 4.48 5.01 -14.20
N ALA A 292 3.43 4.22 -14.21
CA ALA A 292 2.77 3.78 -12.98
C ALA A 292 3.74 3.00 -12.07
N ALA A 293 3.42 2.89 -10.80
CA ALA A 293 4.02 1.96 -9.86
C ALA A 293 3.25 0.63 -9.88
N ALA A 294 3.77 -0.41 -9.22
CA ALA A 294 3.07 -1.66 -8.98
C ALA A 294 3.22 -2.11 -7.53
N PHE A 295 2.24 -2.85 -7.02
CA PHE A 295 2.41 -3.59 -5.77
C PHE A 295 3.50 -4.64 -5.92
N ASP A 296 4.48 -4.63 -5.02
CA ASP A 296 5.63 -5.53 -5.07
C ASP A 296 5.29 -6.89 -4.45
N PHE A 297 4.54 -7.70 -5.18
CA PHE A 297 4.26 -9.09 -4.80
C PHE A 297 5.53 -9.94 -4.71
N SER A 298 6.60 -9.57 -5.41
CA SER A 298 7.84 -10.34 -5.37
C SER A 298 8.48 -10.32 -3.99
N ILE A 299 8.56 -9.15 -3.35
CA ILE A 299 9.08 -9.06 -1.98
C ILE A 299 8.08 -9.61 -0.96
N LYS A 300 6.75 -9.40 -1.15
CA LYS A 300 5.73 -9.99 -0.27
C LYS A 300 5.94 -11.49 -0.09
N TYR A 301 6.02 -12.24 -1.18
CA TYR A 301 6.18 -13.70 -1.12
C TYR A 301 7.55 -14.12 -0.58
N LYS A 302 8.62 -13.43 -0.98
CA LYS A 302 9.98 -13.77 -0.49
C LYS A 302 10.17 -13.41 0.97
N LEU A 303 9.58 -12.34 1.43
CA LEU A 303 9.61 -11.98 2.85
C LEU A 303 8.79 -12.97 3.70
N ALA A 304 7.64 -13.44 3.21
CA ALA A 304 6.88 -14.51 3.84
C ALA A 304 7.69 -15.82 3.90
N GLU A 305 8.37 -16.23 2.82
CA GLU A 305 9.27 -17.38 2.81
C GLU A 305 10.40 -17.22 3.84
N ALA A 306 11.01 -16.04 3.90
CA ALA A 306 12.08 -15.76 4.86
C ALA A 306 11.61 -15.84 6.32
N VAL A 307 10.53 -15.14 6.64
CA VAL A 307 10.09 -14.95 8.03
C VAL A 307 9.29 -16.15 8.54
N VAL A 308 8.32 -16.64 7.77
CA VAL A 308 7.41 -17.70 8.19
C VAL A 308 8.09 -19.08 8.09
N GLN A 309 8.80 -19.33 6.98
CA GLN A 309 9.49 -20.60 6.76
C GLN A 309 10.92 -20.62 7.31
N LYS A 310 11.37 -19.48 7.92
CA LYS A 310 12.73 -19.33 8.48
C LYS A 310 13.84 -19.53 7.44
N LYS A 311 13.60 -19.08 6.20
CA LYS A 311 14.54 -19.15 5.08
C LYS A 311 15.10 -17.75 4.74
N TYR A 312 15.77 -17.14 5.67
CA TYR A 312 16.27 -15.77 5.56
C TYR A 312 17.26 -15.56 4.40
N SER A 313 17.92 -16.65 3.95
CA SER A 313 18.86 -16.61 2.81
C SER A 313 18.21 -16.17 1.50
N VAL A 314 16.89 -16.32 1.33
CA VAL A 314 16.18 -15.86 0.11
C VAL A 314 16.21 -14.34 -0.06
N LEU A 315 16.46 -13.60 1.02
CA LEU A 315 16.58 -12.14 0.99
C LEU A 315 17.98 -11.67 0.54
N GLN A 316 18.99 -12.55 0.46
CA GLN A 316 20.35 -12.19 0.02
C GLN A 316 20.37 -11.69 -1.43
N ALA A 317 19.52 -12.23 -2.28
CA ALA A 317 19.42 -11.83 -3.68
C ALA A 317 18.66 -10.51 -3.88
N ASN A 318 18.14 -9.90 -2.81
CA ASN A 318 17.31 -8.70 -2.84
C ASN A 318 16.19 -8.83 -3.90
N PRO A 319 15.18 -9.68 -3.67
CA PRO A 319 14.21 -10.09 -4.70
C PRO A 319 13.12 -9.05 -5.00
N SER A 320 13.20 -7.87 -4.41
CA SER A 320 12.23 -6.78 -4.56
C SER A 320 12.33 -6.12 -5.95
N LEU A 321 11.20 -5.64 -6.46
CA LEU A 321 11.16 -4.71 -7.59
C LEU A 321 12.01 -3.45 -7.28
N ALA A 322 12.04 -3.00 -6.03
CA ALA A 322 12.87 -1.88 -5.60
C ALA A 322 14.38 -2.11 -5.78
N ALA A 323 14.84 -3.36 -5.88
CA ALA A 323 16.23 -3.68 -6.16
C ALA A 323 16.63 -3.47 -7.62
N ILE A 324 15.68 -3.35 -8.51
CA ILE A 324 15.94 -3.07 -9.93
C ILE A 324 16.23 -1.57 -10.08
N ALA A 325 17.38 -1.25 -10.68
CA ALA A 325 17.80 0.15 -10.86
C ALA A 325 16.70 0.99 -11.55
N GLY A 326 16.30 2.09 -10.93
CA GLY A 326 15.25 2.99 -11.41
C GLY A 326 13.80 2.57 -11.06
N TYR A 327 13.62 1.50 -10.27
CA TYR A 327 12.27 1.03 -9.89
C TYR A 327 11.97 1.13 -8.39
N GLY A 328 12.84 1.70 -7.57
CA GLY A 328 12.58 1.92 -6.16
C GLY A 328 11.29 2.71 -5.92
N GLU A 329 11.12 3.82 -6.61
CA GLU A 329 9.92 4.67 -6.56
C GLU A 329 8.68 4.08 -7.26
N LYS A 330 8.82 2.95 -7.93
CA LYS A 330 7.76 2.20 -8.61
C LYS A 330 7.34 0.94 -7.85
N SER A 331 8.00 0.66 -6.73
CA SER A 331 7.77 -0.52 -5.90
C SER A 331 6.95 -0.13 -4.67
N ILE A 332 5.65 -0.48 -4.68
CA ILE A 332 4.80 -0.33 -3.48
C ILE A 332 4.89 -1.63 -2.69
N THR A 333 5.70 -1.61 -1.63
CA THR A 333 5.96 -2.79 -0.80
C THR A 333 4.89 -2.96 0.28
N PHE A 334 4.46 -4.19 0.54
CA PHE A 334 3.39 -4.49 1.50
C PHE A 334 3.52 -5.91 2.08
N LEU A 335 2.88 -6.18 3.20
CA LEU A 335 2.77 -7.53 3.77
C LEU A 335 1.47 -8.21 3.34
N ASP A 336 0.36 -7.57 3.67
CA ASP A 336 -0.99 -8.00 3.31
C ASP A 336 -1.82 -6.82 2.86
N ASN A 337 -2.89 -7.13 2.16
CA ASN A 337 -3.98 -6.24 1.77
C ASN A 337 -5.32 -6.93 2.03
N HIS A 338 -6.43 -6.33 1.59
CA HIS A 338 -7.77 -6.88 1.76
C HIS A 338 -7.95 -8.25 1.09
N ASP A 339 -7.20 -8.57 0.03
CA ASP A 339 -7.28 -9.85 -0.68
C ASP A 339 -6.39 -10.94 -0.11
N THR A 340 -5.22 -10.58 0.40
CA THR A 340 -4.27 -11.55 0.93
C THR A 340 -4.39 -11.75 2.43
N GLY A 341 -4.88 -10.75 3.16
CA GLY A 341 -5.10 -10.85 4.58
C GLY A 341 -6.37 -11.63 4.90
N CYS A 342 -6.29 -12.71 5.60
CA CYS A 342 -7.35 -13.66 5.90
C CYS A 342 -8.40 -13.11 6.91
N ILE A 343 -9.16 -12.09 6.52
CA ILE A 343 -10.21 -11.48 7.33
C ILE A 343 -11.56 -11.69 6.64
N ASN A 344 -12.50 -12.28 7.36
CA ASN A 344 -13.84 -12.60 6.87
C ASN A 344 -13.86 -13.46 5.57
N ARG A 345 -12.77 -14.19 5.32
CA ARG A 345 -12.60 -15.07 4.16
C ARG A 345 -12.19 -16.46 4.59
N ASN A 346 -12.60 -17.45 3.80
CA ASN A 346 -12.20 -18.84 3.99
C ASN A 346 -10.87 -19.17 3.31
N ASP A 347 -10.48 -18.39 2.31
CA ASP A 347 -9.21 -18.50 1.59
C ASP A 347 -8.15 -17.64 2.28
N CYS A 348 -7.13 -18.29 2.79
CA CYS A 348 -6.03 -17.68 3.53
C CYS A 348 -4.66 -18.09 2.98
N ASP A 349 -4.60 -18.59 1.76
CA ASP A 349 -3.38 -19.19 1.21
C ASP A 349 -2.29 -18.15 0.97
N ASN A 350 -2.67 -16.89 0.78
CA ASN A 350 -1.76 -15.79 0.48
C ASN A 350 -1.45 -14.89 1.69
N VAL A 351 -1.99 -15.19 2.89
CA VAL A 351 -1.71 -14.38 4.08
C VAL A 351 -0.22 -14.45 4.43
N PHE A 352 0.35 -13.28 4.80
CA PHE A 352 1.75 -13.23 5.21
C PHE A 352 1.98 -14.06 6.48
N SER A 353 1.30 -13.75 7.56
CA SER A 353 1.31 -14.51 8.81
C SER A 353 0.15 -14.14 9.72
N LYS A 354 -0.26 -15.09 10.56
CA LYS A 354 -1.18 -14.86 11.69
C LYS A 354 -0.44 -14.68 13.02
N ASN A 355 0.89 -14.65 13.00
CA ASN A 355 1.74 -14.54 14.19
C ASN A 355 2.28 -13.12 14.31
N THR A 356 1.99 -12.47 15.43
CA THR A 356 2.39 -11.08 15.73
C THR A 356 3.90 -10.85 15.58
N SER A 357 4.73 -11.77 16.09
CA SER A 357 6.19 -11.63 15.98
C SER A 357 6.69 -11.71 14.54
N GLU A 358 6.02 -12.49 13.69
CA GLU A 358 6.33 -12.59 12.27
C GLU A 358 5.86 -11.35 11.51
N LEU A 359 4.69 -10.81 11.86
CA LEU A 359 4.20 -9.54 11.30
C LEU A 359 5.14 -8.38 11.66
N ILE A 360 5.61 -8.30 12.91
CA ILE A 360 6.57 -7.27 13.34
C ILE A 360 7.89 -7.39 12.55
N GLN A 361 8.41 -8.61 12.33
CA GLN A 361 9.59 -8.81 11.49
C GLN A 361 9.35 -8.35 10.04
N GLY A 362 8.18 -8.67 9.49
CA GLY A 362 7.78 -8.22 8.16
C GLY A 362 7.75 -6.69 8.08
N TYR A 363 7.09 -6.02 9.00
CA TYR A 363 7.05 -4.54 9.03
C TYR A 363 8.42 -3.92 9.29
N ALA A 364 9.26 -4.56 10.10
CA ALA A 364 10.62 -4.08 10.31
C ALA A 364 11.43 -4.10 9.02
N TYR A 365 11.32 -5.16 8.22
CA TYR A 365 11.92 -5.19 6.90
C TYR A 365 11.31 -4.10 6.01
N LEU A 366 9.99 -4.09 5.87
CA LEU A 366 9.27 -3.21 4.95
C LEU A 366 9.58 -1.73 5.19
N LEU A 367 9.54 -1.29 6.46
CA LEU A 367 9.70 0.11 6.85
C LEU A 367 11.17 0.57 6.93
N THR A 368 12.13 -0.35 6.84
CA THR A 368 13.57 -0.02 6.87
C THR A 368 14.28 -0.30 5.55
N HIS A 369 13.62 -0.83 4.54
CA HIS A 369 14.19 -1.16 3.24
C HIS A 369 13.67 -0.22 2.14
N PRO A 370 14.29 -0.23 0.93
CA PRO A 370 13.84 0.57 -0.21
C PRO A 370 12.44 0.15 -0.68
N GLY A 371 11.86 0.98 -1.55
CA GLY A 371 10.47 0.93 -1.96
C GLY A 371 9.60 1.89 -1.14
N ILE A 372 8.37 2.08 -1.55
CA ILE A 372 7.35 2.88 -0.88
C ILE A 372 6.49 1.91 -0.05
N PRO A 373 6.64 1.85 1.27
CA PRO A 373 5.92 0.88 2.09
C PRO A 373 4.46 1.26 2.26
N MET A 374 3.59 0.26 2.19
CA MET A 374 2.17 0.36 2.50
C MET A 374 1.84 -0.47 3.74
N VAL A 375 1.27 0.17 4.75
CA VAL A 375 0.76 -0.45 5.97
C VAL A 375 -0.69 -0.84 5.75
N TRP A 376 -1.06 -2.05 6.13
CA TRP A 376 -2.47 -2.46 6.08
C TRP A 376 -3.21 -2.08 7.36
N GLY A 377 -4.34 -1.38 7.24
CA GLY A 377 -5.13 -0.85 8.35
C GLY A 377 -5.61 -1.91 9.34
N TYR A 378 -5.91 -3.12 8.87
CA TYR A 378 -6.31 -4.19 9.79
C TYR A 378 -5.19 -4.58 10.77
N HIS A 379 -3.95 -4.70 10.31
CA HIS A 379 -2.80 -4.93 11.18
C HIS A 379 -2.54 -3.75 12.13
N TYR A 380 -2.81 -2.54 11.65
CA TYR A 380 -2.60 -1.33 12.43
C TYR A 380 -3.63 -1.15 13.54
N PHE A 381 -4.92 -1.31 13.23
CA PHE A 381 -6.00 -1.08 14.19
C PHE A 381 -6.34 -2.32 15.00
N PHE A 382 -6.33 -3.50 14.37
CA PHE A 382 -6.90 -4.73 14.92
C PHE A 382 -6.03 -5.95 14.56
N SER A 383 -5.18 -6.37 15.44
CA SER A 383 -4.60 -7.71 15.32
C SER A 383 -5.45 -8.68 16.16
N ASP A 384 -6.19 -9.58 15.51
CA ASP A 384 -7.21 -10.43 16.17
C ASP A 384 -6.68 -11.31 17.32
N SER A 385 -5.42 -11.68 17.27
CA SER A 385 -4.84 -12.58 18.26
C SER A 385 -4.11 -11.87 19.39
N PHE A 386 -3.69 -10.60 19.20
CA PHE A 386 -2.71 -9.96 20.10
C PHE A 386 -2.89 -8.46 20.28
N GLY A 387 -3.97 -7.86 19.77
CA GLY A 387 -4.19 -6.42 19.78
C GLY A 387 -3.54 -5.70 18.59
N SER A 388 -3.66 -4.38 18.56
CA SER A 388 -3.15 -3.52 17.51
C SER A 388 -1.62 -3.54 17.42
N LEU A 389 -1.08 -3.49 16.21
CA LEU A 389 0.37 -3.28 15.96
C LEU A 389 0.74 -1.80 15.79
N GLN A 390 -0.19 -0.89 16.09
CA GLN A 390 -0.02 0.54 15.89
C GLN A 390 1.27 1.09 16.49
N LYS A 391 1.57 0.72 17.73
CA LYS A 391 2.75 1.20 18.47
C LYS A 391 4.06 0.79 17.79
N GLU A 392 4.16 -0.47 17.39
CA GLU A 392 5.33 -1.04 16.74
C GLU A 392 5.53 -0.44 15.35
N ILE A 393 4.45 -0.34 14.57
CA ILE A 393 4.47 0.24 13.23
C ILE A 393 4.86 1.72 13.28
N ASN A 394 4.25 2.51 14.17
CA ASN A 394 4.59 3.93 14.33
C ASN A 394 6.06 4.14 14.69
N ALA A 395 6.59 3.30 15.55
CA ALA A 395 8.01 3.39 15.91
C ALA A 395 8.94 3.02 14.74
N LEU A 396 8.56 2.06 13.89
CA LEU A 396 9.32 1.72 12.69
C LEU A 396 9.23 2.83 11.63
N ILE A 397 8.06 3.46 11.48
CA ILE A 397 7.90 4.65 10.62
C ILE A 397 8.80 5.79 11.11
N ALA A 398 8.82 6.06 12.42
CA ALA A 398 9.69 7.08 13.00
C ALA A 398 11.18 6.80 12.73
N ILE A 399 11.62 5.53 12.78
CA ILE A 399 12.98 5.12 12.40
C ILE A 399 13.20 5.39 10.91
N ARG A 400 12.29 4.98 10.01
CA ARG A 400 12.39 5.26 8.56
C ARG A 400 12.64 6.75 8.32
N LYS A 401 11.81 7.60 8.90
CA LYS A 401 11.92 9.07 8.75
C LYS A 401 13.22 9.62 9.37
N ALA A 402 13.58 9.20 10.59
CA ALA A 402 14.77 9.69 11.29
C ALA A 402 16.09 9.32 10.59
N PHE A 403 16.16 8.17 9.92
CA PHE A 403 17.34 7.71 9.20
C PHE A 403 17.31 8.03 7.71
N GLY A 404 16.28 8.73 7.23
CA GLY A 404 16.12 9.11 5.82
C GLY A 404 15.97 7.92 4.88
N VAL A 405 15.51 6.76 5.38
CA VAL A 405 15.24 5.59 4.53
C VAL A 405 14.16 5.95 3.54
N ASN A 406 14.41 5.71 2.28
CA ASN A 406 13.51 6.08 1.18
C ASN A 406 13.43 4.99 0.11
N ALA A 407 12.64 5.24 -0.93
CA ALA A 407 12.40 4.25 -1.98
C ALA A 407 13.66 3.80 -2.73
N ASN A 408 14.72 4.62 -2.73
CA ASN A 408 15.98 4.36 -3.43
C ASN A 408 17.16 4.04 -2.49
N SER A 409 16.90 3.81 -1.20
CA SER A 409 17.92 3.46 -0.20
C SER A 409 18.72 2.24 -0.61
N LYS A 410 20.02 2.25 -0.32
CA LYS A 410 20.93 1.16 -0.68
C LYS A 410 20.97 0.11 0.42
N VAL A 411 20.86 -1.15 0.03
CA VAL A 411 20.93 -2.30 0.91
C VAL A 411 22.23 -3.06 0.69
N VAL A 412 22.95 -3.30 1.78
CA VAL A 412 24.09 -4.22 1.81
C VAL A 412 23.77 -5.34 2.80
N VAL A 413 23.51 -6.54 2.28
CA VAL A 413 23.26 -7.70 3.14
C VAL A 413 24.55 -8.09 3.82
N VAL A 414 24.56 -8.08 5.15
CA VAL A 414 25.71 -8.44 5.97
C VAL A 414 25.76 -9.93 6.21
N GLU A 415 24.63 -10.51 6.61
CA GLU A 415 24.54 -11.94 6.90
C GLU A 415 23.08 -12.40 6.83
N ALA A 416 22.86 -13.63 6.34
CA ALA A 416 21.58 -14.30 6.44
C ALA A 416 21.79 -15.79 6.74
N LYS A 417 21.08 -16.31 7.72
CA LYS A 417 21.11 -17.72 8.15
C LYS A 417 19.71 -18.27 8.25
N ASP A 418 19.53 -19.48 7.74
CA ASP A 418 18.26 -20.19 7.78
C ASP A 418 18.08 -21.00 9.07
N GLY A 419 16.84 -21.46 9.29
CA GLY A 419 16.47 -22.37 10.38
C GLY A 419 15.85 -21.66 11.59
N ALA A 420 15.50 -22.43 12.62
CA ALA A 420 14.78 -21.95 13.80
C ALA A 420 15.51 -20.80 14.55
N SER A 421 16.84 -20.80 14.54
CA SER A 421 17.68 -19.70 15.02
C SER A 421 18.24 -18.87 13.88
N GLY A 422 17.52 -18.82 12.76
CA GLY A 422 17.88 -18.03 11.59
C GLY A 422 17.70 -16.55 11.80
N TYR A 423 18.33 -15.76 10.95
CA TYR A 423 18.21 -14.31 10.92
C TYR A 423 18.70 -13.73 9.60
N TYR A 424 18.29 -12.50 9.34
CA TYR A 424 18.81 -11.65 8.28
C TYR A 424 19.33 -10.35 8.90
N VAL A 425 20.49 -9.89 8.42
CA VAL A 425 21.11 -8.62 8.82
C VAL A 425 21.51 -7.86 7.57
N ALA A 426 21.09 -6.61 7.49
CA ALA A 426 21.47 -5.71 6.41
C ALA A 426 21.80 -4.31 6.92
N GLN A 427 22.69 -3.66 6.22
CA GLN A 427 23.03 -2.24 6.38
C GLN A 427 22.28 -1.44 5.31
N ILE A 428 21.59 -0.40 5.75
CA ILE A 428 20.82 0.51 4.91
C ILE A 428 21.55 1.86 4.91
N ASP A 429 21.86 2.38 3.73
CA ASP A 429 22.54 3.68 3.50
C ASP A 429 23.76 3.96 4.40
N GLN A 430 24.41 2.93 4.89
CA GLN A 430 25.58 3.00 5.78
C GLN A 430 25.31 3.56 7.19
N ASN A 431 24.09 3.94 7.52
CA ASN A 431 23.74 4.58 8.80
C ASN A 431 22.71 3.81 9.64
N LEU A 432 22.10 2.76 9.09
CA LEU A 432 21.15 1.92 9.79
C LEU A 432 21.50 0.44 9.59
N LEU A 433 21.64 -0.32 10.68
CA LEU A 433 21.78 -1.77 10.65
C LEU A 433 20.49 -2.41 11.14
N VAL A 434 19.89 -3.23 10.31
CA VAL A 434 18.62 -3.92 10.57
C VAL A 434 18.87 -5.40 10.74
N LYS A 435 18.31 -5.98 11.79
CA LYS A 435 18.27 -7.43 11.99
C LYS A 435 16.85 -7.91 12.24
N ILE A 436 16.44 -8.93 11.51
CA ILE A 436 15.21 -9.71 11.76
C ILE A 436 15.56 -11.19 11.96
N GLY A 437 14.74 -11.92 12.67
CA GLY A 437 14.97 -13.34 12.99
C GLY A 437 15.42 -13.57 14.43
N SER A 438 15.28 -14.81 14.94
CA SER A 438 15.49 -15.14 16.36
C SER A 438 16.95 -15.37 16.77
N GLY A 439 17.82 -15.69 15.80
CA GLY A 439 19.21 -16.03 16.08
C GLY A 439 20.00 -14.85 16.66
N ALA A 440 20.98 -15.14 17.49
CA ALA A 440 21.88 -14.12 18.04
C ALA A 440 22.80 -13.57 16.94
N TYR A 441 22.96 -12.25 16.94
CA TYR A 441 23.93 -11.53 16.11
C TYR A 441 24.60 -10.47 16.98
N VAL A 442 25.90 -10.37 16.90
CA VAL A 442 26.67 -9.36 17.62
C VAL A 442 27.19 -8.36 16.58
N PRO A 443 26.65 -7.15 16.55
CA PRO A 443 27.14 -6.12 15.65
C PRO A 443 28.52 -5.62 16.09
N ASP A 444 29.29 -5.09 15.13
CA ASP A 444 30.56 -4.41 15.43
C ASP A 444 30.34 -3.24 16.38
N SER A 445 31.40 -2.87 17.14
CA SER A 445 31.36 -1.85 18.18
C SER A 445 31.00 -0.43 17.70
N GLN A 446 31.04 -0.20 16.39
CA GLN A 446 30.60 1.05 15.77
C GLN A 446 29.08 1.26 15.84
N TRP A 447 28.30 0.17 16.00
CA TRP A 447 26.84 0.20 16.03
C TRP A 447 26.33 0.37 17.46
N LYS A 448 25.36 1.26 17.64
CA LYS A 448 24.64 1.43 18.91
C LYS A 448 23.22 0.94 18.75
N GLU A 449 22.74 0.16 19.70
CA GLU A 449 21.36 -0.28 19.74
C GLU A 449 20.44 0.94 19.92
N THR A 450 19.54 1.16 18.99
CA THR A 450 18.54 2.23 19.02
C THR A 450 17.20 1.70 19.52
N ARG A 451 16.82 0.52 19.06
CA ARG A 451 15.56 -0.14 19.40
C ARG A 451 15.67 -1.65 19.26
N LYS A 452 14.99 -2.33 20.19
CA LYS A 452 14.74 -3.76 20.16
C LYS A 452 13.24 -3.98 20.24
N ALA A 453 12.64 -4.68 19.29
CA ALA A 453 11.21 -4.96 19.24
C ALA A 453 10.92 -6.46 19.36
#